data_74dd7ca4dcb4cbe52d39f064d875033c
#
_entry.id   74dd7ca4dcb4cbe52d39f064d875033c
#
_cell.length_a   1.000
_cell.length_b   1.000
_cell.length_c   1.000
_cell.angle_alpha   90.00
_cell.angle_beta   90.00
_cell.angle_gamma   90.00
#
_symmetry.space_group_name_H-M   'P 1'
#
loop_
_entity.id
_entity.type
_entity.pdbx_description
1 polymer ?
#
loop_
_entity_poly.entity_id
_entity_poly.type
_entity_poly.pdbx_seq_one_letter_code
_entity_poly.pdbx_strand_id
1 'polypeptide(L)'
;MSSMAVLTLTSCSGSKDASPIVTATPATERGAISSNNTNAAGFAALQSVILKTQGSIEKNNFEQAKTEFGKFEESWKTVEDAVKTKAPKVYGAIEEGMDRTSEGIKSKNNTKALTALEALKTSVSSAQ
;
A
#
# COMPACT_ATOMS: atom_id res chain seq x y z
N MET A 1 42.86 12.32 -30.87
CA MET A 1 43.42 10.98 -30.92
C MET A 1 42.38 10.07 -30.35
N SER A 2 41.54 9.56 -31.20
CA SER A 2 41.59 8.23 -31.80
C SER A 2 41.62 7.15 -30.73
N SER A 3 40.54 6.42 -30.57
CA SER A 3 40.41 5.09 -31.12
C SER A 3 39.04 4.48 -30.89
N MET A 4 38.48 4.13 -31.97
CA MET A 4 37.38 3.21 -32.18
C MET A 4 37.78 1.78 -31.82
N ALA A 5 36.82 0.99 -31.38
CA ALA A 5 36.68 -0.44 -31.72
C ALA A 5 35.25 -0.84 -31.38
N VAL A 6 34.36 -1.04 -32.20
CA VAL A 6 34.03 -1.98 -33.26
C VAL A 6 33.97 -3.43 -32.82
N LEU A 7 32.73 -3.91 -32.98
CA LEU A 7 32.27 -5.26 -33.34
C LEU A 7 32.44 -6.36 -32.29
N THR A 8 31.46 -7.22 -32.15
CA THR A 8 30.92 -8.15 -33.16
C THR A 8 29.55 -8.66 -32.79
N LEU A 9 28.69 -8.64 -33.73
CA LEU A 9 27.53 -9.51 -33.87
C LEU A 9 28.00 -10.97 -33.95
N THR A 10 27.42 -11.80 -33.12
CA THR A 10 27.36 -13.23 -33.46
C THR A 10 25.92 -13.67 -33.35
N SER A 11 25.32 -13.71 -34.50
CA SER A 11 24.15 -14.47 -34.84
C SER A 11 24.46 -15.95 -34.62
N CYS A 12 23.67 -16.62 -33.84
CA CYS A 12 23.50 -18.06 -33.92
C CYS A 12 22.02 -18.36 -34.01
N SER A 13 21.67 -18.53 -35.22
CA SER A 13 20.54 -19.31 -35.69
C SER A 13 20.78 -20.76 -35.27
N GLY A 14 19.77 -21.40 -34.75
CA GLY A 14 19.81 -22.83 -34.50
C GLY A 14 18.58 -23.30 -33.80
N SER A 15 17.63 -23.75 -34.61
CA SER A 15 16.90 -25.02 -34.52
C SER A 15 15.78 -25.11 -33.50
N LYS A 16 14.61 -25.11 -34.03
CA LYS A 16 13.71 -26.27 -34.20
C LYS A 16 14.01 -27.36 -33.16
N ASP A 17 13.16 -27.49 -32.18
CA ASP A 17 12.37 -28.68 -32.04
C ASP A 17 11.54 -28.63 -30.77
N ALA A 18 10.43 -29.33 -30.91
CA ALA A 18 9.64 -29.89 -29.86
C ALA A 18 8.81 -28.93 -29.05
N SER A 19 7.60 -28.80 -29.45
CA SER A 19 6.46 -28.68 -28.55
C SER A 19 6.54 -29.74 -27.48
N PRO A 20 6.61 -29.38 -26.25
CA PRO A 20 5.99 -30.20 -25.23
C PRO A 20 4.58 -29.69 -25.00
N ILE A 21 3.69 -30.54 -25.25
CA ILE A 21 2.37 -30.57 -24.69
C ILE A 21 2.49 -30.29 -23.21
N VAL A 22 2.25 -29.09 -22.80
CA VAL A 22 2.06 -28.81 -21.39
C VAL A 22 0.62 -29.00 -21.10
N THR A 23 0.35 -30.19 -20.70
CA THR A 23 -0.86 -30.59 -20.04
C THR A 23 -1.09 -29.73 -18.82
N ALA A 24 -2.23 -29.05 -18.83
CA ALA A 24 -3.04 -28.69 -17.69
C ALA A 24 -2.31 -28.31 -16.40
N THR A 25 -2.17 -27.11 -16.23
CA THR A 25 -1.97 -26.38 -15.01
C THR A 25 -3.17 -26.45 -14.10
N PRO A 26 -2.99 -26.75 -12.84
CA PRO A 26 -4.04 -26.57 -11.87
C PRO A 26 -4.30 -25.09 -11.63
N ALA A 27 -5.54 -24.70 -11.82
CA ALA A 27 -6.06 -23.35 -11.65
C ALA A 27 -6.12 -22.90 -10.17
N THR A 28 -5.36 -23.51 -9.27
CA THR A 28 -5.49 -23.31 -7.81
C THR A 28 -4.55 -22.23 -7.24
N GLU A 29 -3.56 -21.77 -8.00
CA GLU A 29 -2.61 -20.77 -7.48
C GLU A 29 -2.97 -19.30 -7.78
N ARG A 30 -3.92 -19.04 -8.66
CA ARG A 30 -4.33 -17.67 -8.97
C ARG A 30 -5.09 -16.96 -7.85
N GLY A 31 -5.71 -17.71 -6.94
CA GLY A 31 -6.44 -17.13 -5.82
C GLY A 31 -5.54 -16.54 -4.73
N ALA A 32 -4.44 -17.20 -4.42
CA ALA A 32 -3.52 -16.76 -3.36
C ALA A 32 -2.69 -15.54 -3.74
N ILE A 33 -2.27 -15.43 -5.01
CA ILE A 33 -1.49 -14.31 -5.53
C ILE A 33 -2.36 -13.05 -5.64
N SER A 34 -3.63 -13.20 -5.95
CA SER A 34 -4.57 -12.08 -6.04
C SER A 34 -4.84 -11.44 -4.68
N SER A 35 -5.01 -12.23 -3.63
CA SER A 35 -5.27 -11.73 -2.28
C SER A 35 -4.08 -10.98 -1.69
N ASN A 36 -2.86 -11.48 -1.91
CA ASN A 36 -1.64 -10.81 -1.43
C ASN A 36 -1.39 -9.49 -2.16
N ASN A 37 -1.64 -9.44 -3.48
CA ASN A 37 -1.52 -8.20 -4.25
C ASN A 37 -2.56 -7.15 -3.85
N THR A 38 -3.79 -7.57 -3.55
CA THR A 38 -4.84 -6.66 -3.11
C THR A 38 -4.51 -6.05 -1.75
N ASN A 39 -4.00 -6.84 -0.82
CA ASN A 39 -3.59 -6.35 0.49
C ASN A 39 -2.40 -5.39 0.38
N ALA A 40 -1.37 -5.71 -0.42
CA ALA A 40 -0.22 -4.82 -0.62
C ALA A 40 -0.65 -3.47 -1.24
N ALA A 41 -1.54 -3.49 -2.22
CA ALA A 41 -2.10 -2.27 -2.81
C ALA A 41 -2.94 -1.48 -1.80
N GLY A 42 -3.73 -2.15 -0.95
CA GLY A 42 -4.50 -1.54 0.12
C GLY A 42 -3.61 -0.83 1.14
N PHE A 43 -2.55 -1.47 1.60
CA PHE A 43 -1.59 -0.85 2.51
C PHE A 43 -0.84 0.33 1.89
N ALA A 44 -0.45 0.25 0.62
CA ALA A 44 0.17 1.36 -0.10
C ALA A 44 -0.79 2.55 -0.20
N ALA A 45 -2.07 2.30 -0.45
CA ALA A 45 -3.10 3.34 -0.47
C ALA A 45 -3.27 4.00 0.90
N LEU A 46 -3.32 3.23 2.00
CA LEU A 46 -3.38 3.75 3.37
C LEU A 46 -2.19 4.65 3.68
N GLN A 47 -0.98 4.24 3.36
CA GLN A 47 0.22 5.06 3.55
C GLN A 47 0.18 6.37 2.75
N SER A 48 -0.27 6.31 1.50
CA SER A 48 -0.44 7.50 0.66
C SER A 48 -1.45 8.49 1.24
N VAL A 49 -2.56 8.00 1.77
CA VAL A 49 -3.57 8.83 2.44
C VAL A 49 -3.00 9.48 3.70
N ILE A 50 -2.26 8.74 4.52
CA ILE A 50 -1.61 9.27 5.72
C ILE A 50 -0.69 10.44 5.37
N LEU A 51 0.17 10.28 4.36
CA LEU A 51 1.10 11.33 3.94
C LEU A 51 0.38 12.59 3.42
N LYS A 52 -0.67 12.42 2.63
CA LYS A 52 -1.47 13.55 2.13
C LYS A 52 -2.21 14.28 3.25
N THR A 53 -2.78 13.51 4.18
CA THR A 53 -3.45 14.06 5.36
C THR A 53 -2.47 14.83 6.24
N GLN A 54 -1.28 14.27 6.48
CA GLN A 54 -0.20 14.93 7.22
C GLN A 54 0.15 16.28 6.61
N GLY A 55 0.45 16.32 5.31
CA GLY A 55 0.80 17.55 4.62
C GLY A 55 -0.31 18.62 4.64
N SER A 56 -1.58 18.21 4.69
CA SER A 56 -2.71 19.12 4.84
C SER A 56 -2.82 19.68 6.27
N ILE A 57 -2.60 18.85 7.30
CA ILE A 57 -2.60 19.28 8.70
C ILE A 57 -1.44 20.24 8.99
N GLU A 58 -0.24 19.94 8.49
CA GLU A 58 0.95 20.81 8.64
C GLU A 58 0.73 22.20 8.06
N LYS A 59 -0.07 22.31 7.01
CA LYS A 59 -0.49 23.58 6.40
C LYS A 59 -1.70 24.22 7.09
N ASN A 60 -2.20 23.63 8.18
CA ASN A 60 -3.45 24.02 8.86
C ASN A 60 -4.69 24.00 7.95
N ASN A 61 -4.64 23.22 6.87
CA ASN A 61 -5.78 23.03 5.97
C ASN A 61 -6.63 21.83 6.40
N PHE A 62 -7.40 22.02 7.45
CA PHE A 62 -8.21 20.95 8.06
C PHE A 62 -9.37 20.48 7.19
N GLU A 63 -9.90 21.31 6.30
CA GLU A 63 -10.93 20.88 5.35
C GLU A 63 -10.36 19.90 4.31
N GLN A 64 -9.18 20.19 3.80
CA GLN A 64 -8.48 19.25 2.93
C GLN A 64 -8.04 18.00 3.69
N ALA A 65 -7.52 18.15 4.91
CA ALA A 65 -7.15 17.01 5.76
C ALA A 65 -8.32 16.07 6.00
N LYS A 66 -9.52 16.60 6.25
CA LYS A 66 -10.75 15.83 6.39
C LYS A 66 -11.10 15.07 5.11
N THR A 67 -11.00 15.74 3.96
CA THR A 67 -11.28 15.12 2.65
C THR A 67 -10.30 14.01 2.32
N GLU A 68 -9.00 14.25 2.54
CA GLU A 68 -7.97 13.22 2.32
C GLU A 68 -8.13 12.05 3.29
N PHE A 69 -8.35 12.33 4.57
CA PHE A 69 -8.53 11.29 5.58
C PHE A 69 -9.78 10.43 5.37
N GLY A 70 -10.84 10.98 4.79
CA GLY A 70 -12.03 10.22 4.41
C GLY A 70 -11.74 9.05 3.46
N LYS A 71 -10.68 9.16 2.65
CA LYS A 71 -10.23 8.06 1.76
C LYS A 71 -9.55 6.92 2.52
N PHE A 72 -9.16 7.14 3.78
CA PHE A 72 -8.55 6.11 4.62
C PHE A 72 -9.53 4.97 4.88
N GLU A 73 -10.76 5.28 5.23
CA GLU A 73 -11.82 4.30 5.48
C GLU A 73 -12.09 3.42 4.25
N GLU A 74 -12.10 4.02 3.05
CA GLU A 74 -12.29 3.28 1.80
C GLU A 74 -11.15 2.28 1.55
N SER A 75 -9.92 2.71 1.77
CA SER A 75 -8.74 1.87 1.61
C SER A 75 -8.64 0.82 2.73
N TRP A 76 -9.04 1.18 3.96
CA TRP A 76 -9.05 0.29 5.13
C TRP A 76 -9.95 -0.92 4.91
N LYS A 77 -11.14 -0.73 4.40
CA LYS A 77 -12.09 -1.81 4.07
C LYS A 77 -11.50 -2.91 3.18
N THR A 78 -10.48 -2.59 2.41
CA THR A 78 -9.85 -3.59 1.52
C THR A 78 -8.90 -4.54 2.24
N VAL A 79 -8.41 -4.17 3.42
CA VAL A 79 -7.42 -4.92 4.20
C VAL A 79 -7.87 -5.27 5.62
N GLU A 80 -8.94 -4.66 6.13
CA GLU A 80 -9.37 -4.78 7.53
C GLU A 80 -9.61 -6.23 7.96
N ASP A 81 -10.28 -7.04 7.15
CA ASP A 81 -10.56 -8.45 7.46
C ASP A 81 -9.28 -9.27 7.59
N ALA A 82 -8.29 -9.01 6.73
CA ALA A 82 -7.01 -9.67 6.80
C ALA A 82 -6.24 -9.27 8.07
N VAL A 83 -6.26 -8.00 8.43
CA VAL A 83 -5.62 -7.49 9.65
C VAL A 83 -6.31 -8.01 10.89
N LYS A 84 -7.65 -7.96 10.92
CA LYS A 84 -8.46 -8.47 12.02
C LYS A 84 -8.17 -9.95 12.32
N THR A 85 -8.02 -10.75 11.26
CA THR A 85 -7.74 -12.18 11.36
C THR A 85 -6.30 -12.46 11.80
N LYS A 86 -5.32 -11.75 11.23
CA LYS A 86 -3.88 -12.01 11.45
C LYS A 86 -3.34 -11.32 12.69
N ALA A 87 -3.82 -10.12 12.99
CA ALA A 87 -3.28 -9.24 14.02
C ALA A 87 -4.37 -8.44 14.74
N PRO A 88 -5.26 -9.08 15.52
CA PRO A 88 -6.42 -8.42 16.13
C PRO A 88 -6.06 -7.25 17.06
N LYS A 89 -4.89 -7.27 17.68
CA LYS A 89 -4.41 -6.15 18.50
C LYS A 89 -4.04 -4.92 17.64
N VAL A 90 -3.43 -5.17 16.48
CA VAL A 90 -3.08 -4.12 15.52
C VAL A 90 -4.35 -3.55 14.89
N TYR A 91 -5.33 -4.39 14.61
CA TYR A 91 -6.65 -3.97 14.15
C TYR A 91 -7.25 -2.93 15.10
N GLY A 92 -7.35 -3.25 16.39
CA GLY A 92 -7.88 -2.32 17.40
C GLY A 92 -7.07 -1.01 17.51
N ALA A 93 -5.74 -1.08 17.37
CA ALA A 93 -4.89 0.10 17.38
C ALA A 93 -5.09 0.99 16.15
N ILE A 94 -5.40 0.41 14.99
CA ILE A 94 -5.73 1.17 13.76
C ILE A 94 -7.09 1.86 13.93
N GLU A 95 -8.12 1.15 14.40
CA GLU A 95 -9.44 1.73 14.67
C GLU A 95 -9.35 2.93 15.64
N GLU A 96 -8.65 2.76 16.75
CA GLU A 96 -8.42 3.84 17.71
C GLU A 96 -7.64 5.01 17.09
N GLY A 97 -6.63 4.72 16.27
CA GLY A 97 -5.85 5.73 15.56
C GLY A 97 -6.70 6.53 14.56
N MET A 98 -7.64 5.86 13.88
CA MET A 98 -8.58 6.51 12.97
C MET A 98 -9.49 7.49 13.72
N ASP A 99 -10.07 7.05 14.83
CA ASP A 99 -10.97 7.89 15.65
C ASP A 99 -10.24 9.12 16.18
N ARG A 100 -9.07 8.94 16.76
CA ARG A 100 -8.24 10.03 17.31
C ARG A 100 -7.79 11.02 16.23
N THR A 101 -7.42 10.53 15.05
CA THR A 101 -7.03 11.39 13.92
C THR A 101 -8.22 12.21 13.46
N SER A 102 -9.39 11.57 13.28
CA SER A 102 -10.63 12.25 12.90
C SER A 102 -11.02 13.33 13.91
N GLU A 103 -10.92 13.05 15.21
CA GLU A 103 -11.20 14.01 16.26
C GLU A 103 -10.22 15.19 16.25
N GLY A 104 -8.91 14.93 16.05
CA GLY A 104 -7.90 15.97 15.93
C GLY A 104 -8.17 16.92 14.74
N ILE A 105 -8.56 16.36 13.61
CA ILE A 105 -8.93 17.12 12.40
C ILE A 105 -10.20 17.93 12.65
N LYS A 106 -11.24 17.33 13.20
CA LYS A 106 -12.52 18.00 13.50
C LYS A 106 -12.38 19.15 14.48
N SER A 107 -11.54 18.98 15.50
CA SER A 107 -11.24 20.02 16.50
C SER A 107 -10.24 21.06 16.00
N LYS A 108 -9.74 20.94 14.78
CA LYS A 108 -8.71 21.80 14.19
C LYS A 108 -7.47 21.93 15.08
N ASN A 109 -7.16 20.86 15.77
CA ASN A 109 -5.99 20.79 16.66
C ASN A 109 -4.83 20.09 15.94
N ASN A 110 -3.90 20.88 15.44
CA ASN A 110 -2.75 20.42 14.66
C ASN A 110 -1.93 19.36 15.41
N THR A 111 -1.53 19.65 16.65
CA THR A 111 -0.72 18.74 17.48
C THR A 111 -1.45 17.41 17.73
N LYS A 112 -2.73 17.47 18.10
CA LYS A 112 -3.54 16.29 18.36
C LYS A 112 -3.69 15.43 17.11
N ALA A 113 -3.99 16.06 15.97
CA ALA A 113 -4.16 15.39 14.69
C ALA A 113 -2.86 14.73 14.21
N LEU A 114 -1.72 15.43 14.27
CA LEU A 114 -0.43 14.87 13.86
C LEU A 114 0.03 13.72 14.76
N THR A 115 -0.13 13.86 16.08
CA THR A 115 0.23 12.78 17.03
C THR A 115 -0.58 11.52 16.78
N ALA A 116 -1.89 11.68 16.57
CA ALA A 116 -2.78 10.56 16.28
C ALA A 116 -2.45 9.91 14.92
N LEU A 117 -2.17 10.72 13.91
CA LEU A 117 -1.83 10.26 12.58
C LEU A 117 -0.50 9.48 12.55
N GLU A 118 0.49 9.90 13.33
CA GLU A 118 1.77 9.17 13.44
C GLU A 118 1.61 7.83 14.16
N ALA A 119 0.77 7.78 15.21
CA ALA A 119 0.41 6.52 15.86
C ALA A 119 -0.32 5.58 14.89
N LEU A 120 -1.26 6.10 14.11
CA LEU A 120 -1.97 5.36 13.08
C LEU A 120 -1.01 4.80 12.01
N LYS A 121 -0.08 5.62 11.53
CA LYS A 121 0.97 5.23 10.58
C LYS A 121 1.81 4.07 11.10
N THR A 122 2.20 4.12 12.37
CA THR A 122 2.96 3.05 13.02
C THR A 122 2.15 1.76 13.08
N SER A 123 0.86 1.85 13.44
CA SER A 123 -0.03 0.69 13.49
C SER A 123 -0.25 0.07 12.11
N VAL A 124 -0.45 0.88 11.06
CA VAL A 124 -0.58 0.40 9.69
C VAL A 124 0.71 -0.29 9.21
N SER A 125 1.87 0.24 9.57
CA SER A 125 3.16 -0.39 9.24
C SER A 125 3.36 -1.74 9.95
N SER A 126 2.81 -1.88 11.15
CA SER A 126 2.87 -3.13 11.93
C SER A 126 1.90 -4.21 11.43
N ALA A 127 0.95 -3.84 10.58
CA ALA A 127 -0.06 -4.75 10.03
C ALA A 127 0.38 -5.45 8.72
N GLN A 128 1.48 -5.02 8.14
CA GLN A 128 2.05 -5.58 6.89
C GLN A 128 2.93 -6.82 7.17
#